data_a331000f2216ca368a6b2a462b40775b
#
_entry.id   a331000f2216ca368a6b2a462b40775b
#
_cell.length_a   1.000
_cell.length_b   1.000
_cell.length_c   1.000
_cell.angle_alpha   90.00
_cell.angle_beta   90.00
_cell.angle_gamma   90.00
#
_symmetry.space_group_name_H-M   'P 1'
#
loop_
_entity.id
_entity.type
_entity.pdbx_description
1 polymer ?
#
loop_
_entity_poly.entity_id
_entity_poly.type
_entity_poly.pdbx_seq_one_letter_code
_entity_poly.pdbx_strand_id
1 'polypeptide(L)'
;MRFPNAGYDATRPYFLRHRFAALGNRDTSTDANVYYFDLGFDGRIGDFDVNVGARHVESKYLELGRNYVVGGLAQQFIASGQYNIYDPYNNPRSVLDSMIATINRESQFNIDELYAQANVDLFEMTGGVAGLAFGAEYRDESYADIYDTLQSSGQIVGSSGNSAFGGRSVSAAYAEALFPVLENLEVNLAARYDRYSDYGSDTSPKISLRYTPIENLVLRASYGEYFWTMPLSQILQASRSNPPLNLRFTNPLGTLDGTSSFAVRTLPQTTLL
;
A
#
# COMPACT_ATOMS: atom_id res chain seq x y z
N MET A 1 -11.22 -6.70 46.77
CA MET A 1 -11.20 -5.25 47.06
C MET A 1 -12.61 -4.73 47.01
N ARG A 2 -13.18 -4.29 48.13
CA ARG A 2 -14.42 -3.51 48.13
C ARG A 2 -14.06 -2.10 47.67
N PHE A 3 -14.70 -1.63 46.62
CA PHE A 3 -14.62 -0.19 46.28
C PHE A 3 -15.47 0.58 47.30
N PRO A 4 -14.89 1.40 48.16
CA PRO A 4 -15.67 2.16 49.10
C PRO A 4 -16.36 3.31 48.33
N ASN A 5 -17.70 3.28 48.31
CA ASN A 5 -18.59 4.45 48.22
C ASN A 5 -18.42 5.44 47.05
N ALA A 6 -18.12 5.02 45.87
CA ALA A 6 -18.62 5.73 44.70
C ALA A 6 -20.07 5.27 44.52
N GLY A 7 -21.05 6.16 44.66
CA GLY A 7 -22.46 5.84 44.57
C GLY A 7 -22.78 4.95 43.38
N TYR A 8 -23.05 3.67 43.65
CA TYR A 8 -23.39 2.69 42.65
C TYR A 8 -24.79 3.04 42.13
N ASP A 9 -24.85 3.52 40.90
CA ASP A 9 -26.11 3.74 40.20
C ASP A 9 -26.35 2.57 39.26
N ALA A 10 -27.24 1.66 39.67
CA ALA A 10 -27.58 0.47 38.89
C ALA A 10 -28.22 0.78 37.53
N THR A 11 -28.60 2.03 37.28
CA THR A 11 -29.20 2.46 36.00
C THR A 11 -28.18 2.90 34.97
N ARG A 12 -26.90 3.07 35.37
CA ARG A 12 -25.84 3.53 34.48
C ARG A 12 -24.99 2.36 33.99
N PRO A 13 -24.63 2.30 32.70
CA PRO A 13 -23.67 1.33 32.20
C PRO A 13 -22.29 1.63 32.77
N TYR A 14 -21.63 0.62 33.31
CA TYR A 14 -20.26 0.69 33.80
C TYR A 14 -19.28 0.21 32.75
N PHE A 15 -18.18 0.92 32.60
CA PHE A 15 -17.11 0.52 31.71
C PHE A 15 -16.16 -0.44 32.46
N LEU A 16 -16.18 -1.71 32.09
CA LEU A 16 -15.29 -2.72 32.64
C LEU A 16 -13.98 -2.79 31.85
N ARG A 17 -12.86 -2.56 32.52
CA ARG A 17 -11.53 -2.90 31.99
C ARG A 17 -11.05 -4.17 32.67
N HIS A 18 -11.12 -5.27 31.94
CA HIS A 18 -10.71 -6.59 32.44
C HIS A 18 -9.67 -7.21 31.53
N ARG A 19 -8.62 -7.77 32.13
CA ARG A 19 -7.61 -8.53 31.40
C ARG A 19 -7.98 -10.01 31.49
N PHE A 20 -8.39 -10.60 30.37
CA PHE A 20 -8.80 -11.98 30.29
C PHE A 20 -7.60 -12.96 30.32
N ALA A 21 -6.72 -12.84 31.32
CA ALA A 21 -5.47 -13.60 31.41
C ALA A 21 -5.67 -15.12 31.50
N ALA A 22 -6.80 -15.56 32.07
CA ALA A 22 -7.14 -16.98 32.21
C ALA A 22 -7.47 -17.68 30.87
N LEU A 23 -7.77 -16.92 29.82
CA LEU A 23 -8.03 -17.45 28.47
C LEU A 23 -6.74 -17.84 27.70
N GLY A 24 -5.58 -17.57 28.28
CA GLY A 24 -4.29 -17.73 27.63
C GLY A 24 -3.84 -16.51 26.83
N ASN A 25 -2.66 -16.62 26.28
CA ASN A 25 -2.09 -15.56 25.44
C ASN A 25 -2.78 -15.52 24.08
N ARG A 26 -3.02 -14.32 23.56
CA ARG A 26 -3.28 -14.17 22.13
C ARG A 26 -2.03 -14.58 21.38
N ASP A 27 -2.19 -15.51 20.48
CA ASP A 27 -1.12 -16.02 19.65
C ASP A 27 -1.47 -15.78 18.19
N THR A 28 -0.54 -15.18 17.44
CA THR A 28 -0.73 -14.88 16.04
C THR A 28 0.39 -15.54 15.24
N SER A 29 0.00 -16.40 14.32
CA SER A 29 0.90 -17.03 13.36
C SER A 29 0.68 -16.38 11.98
N THR A 30 1.75 -16.04 11.32
CA THR A 30 1.74 -15.40 10.00
C THR A 30 2.51 -16.24 8.99
N ASP A 31 1.94 -16.41 7.82
CA ASP A 31 2.61 -16.98 6.65
C ASP A 31 2.53 -15.97 5.50
N ALA A 32 3.68 -15.59 4.94
CA ALA A 32 3.77 -14.63 3.86
C ALA A 32 4.65 -15.18 2.75
N ASN A 33 4.10 -15.24 1.56
CA ASN A 33 4.77 -15.78 0.38
C ASN A 33 4.67 -14.80 -0.78
N VAL A 34 5.76 -14.65 -1.54
CA VAL A 34 5.79 -13.89 -2.78
C VAL A 34 6.28 -14.80 -3.89
N TYR A 35 5.52 -14.89 -4.95
CA TYR A 35 5.86 -15.60 -6.18
C TYR A 35 6.11 -14.58 -7.28
N TYR A 36 7.19 -14.78 -8.01
CA TYR A 36 7.60 -13.93 -9.11
C TYR A 36 7.92 -14.81 -10.32
N PHE A 37 7.32 -14.49 -11.44
CA PHE A 37 7.59 -15.11 -12.71
C PHE A 37 7.75 -14.02 -13.77
N ASP A 38 8.85 -14.07 -14.54
CA ASP A 38 9.13 -13.16 -15.64
C ASP A 38 9.61 -13.99 -16.84
N LEU A 39 8.99 -13.76 -17.98
CA LEU A 39 9.38 -14.37 -19.25
C LEU A 39 9.49 -13.27 -20.29
N GLY A 40 10.66 -13.14 -20.88
CA GLY A 40 10.91 -12.11 -21.86
C GLY A 40 11.91 -12.52 -22.94
N PHE A 41 12.01 -11.63 -23.89
CA PHE A 41 13.02 -11.65 -24.95
C PHE A 41 13.85 -10.37 -24.85
N ASP A 42 15.16 -10.54 -24.87
CA ASP A 42 16.14 -9.49 -24.94
C ASP A 42 16.99 -9.71 -26.19
N GLY A 43 17.15 -8.70 -27.04
CA GLY A 43 17.88 -8.85 -28.27
C GLY A 43 17.89 -7.59 -29.13
N ARG A 44 18.44 -7.74 -30.33
CA ARG A 44 18.57 -6.63 -31.27
C ARG A 44 17.74 -6.85 -32.55
N ILE A 45 16.97 -5.83 -32.91
CA ILE A 45 16.16 -5.81 -34.14
C ILE A 45 16.53 -4.58 -34.96
N GLY A 46 17.30 -4.77 -36.02
CA GLY A 46 17.89 -3.66 -36.78
C GLY A 46 18.85 -2.86 -35.88
N ASP A 47 18.60 -1.58 -35.72
CA ASP A 47 19.39 -0.67 -34.88
C ASP A 47 18.85 -0.56 -33.45
N PHE A 48 17.75 -1.24 -33.13
CA PHE A 48 17.10 -1.19 -31.83
C PHE A 48 17.55 -2.36 -30.94
N ASP A 49 18.03 -2.04 -29.74
CA ASP A 49 18.11 -3.03 -28.66
C ASP A 49 16.76 -3.09 -27.98
N VAL A 50 16.11 -4.25 -28.00
CA VAL A 50 14.73 -4.44 -27.55
C VAL A 50 14.65 -5.41 -26.39
N ASN A 51 13.77 -5.11 -25.45
CA ASN A 51 13.39 -6.00 -24.36
C ASN A 51 11.87 -6.02 -24.27
N VAL A 52 11.27 -7.20 -24.39
CA VAL A 52 9.82 -7.38 -24.30
C VAL A 52 9.52 -8.59 -23.44
N GLY A 53 8.47 -8.51 -22.64
CA GLY A 53 8.14 -9.64 -21.77
C GLY A 53 6.79 -9.53 -21.08
N ALA A 54 6.51 -10.58 -20.33
CA ALA A 54 5.37 -10.71 -19.47
C ALA A 54 5.84 -11.08 -18.06
N ARG A 55 5.24 -10.46 -17.06
CA ARG A 55 5.55 -10.65 -15.66
C ARG A 55 4.30 -10.96 -14.87
N HIS A 56 4.40 -11.91 -13.94
CA HIS A 56 3.39 -12.19 -12.95
C HIS A 56 4.02 -12.12 -11.56
N VAL A 57 3.39 -11.35 -10.68
CA VAL A 57 3.77 -11.24 -9.26
C VAL A 57 2.54 -11.55 -8.41
N GLU A 58 2.67 -12.51 -7.52
CA GLU A 58 1.63 -12.85 -6.55
C GLU A 58 2.21 -12.74 -5.14
N SER A 59 1.56 -11.96 -4.28
CA SER A 59 1.87 -11.88 -2.85
C SER A 59 0.68 -12.40 -2.06
N LYS A 60 0.91 -13.40 -1.23
CA LYS A 60 -0.07 -14.01 -0.33
C LYS A 60 0.34 -13.81 1.11
N TYR A 61 -0.62 -13.44 1.94
CA TYR A 61 -0.46 -13.27 3.37
C TYR A 61 -1.62 -13.95 4.09
N LEU A 62 -1.29 -14.85 4.99
CA LEU A 62 -2.24 -15.51 5.87
C LEU A 62 -1.86 -15.19 7.31
N GLU A 63 -2.82 -14.73 8.09
CA GLU A 63 -2.71 -14.53 9.53
C GLU A 63 -3.73 -15.40 10.25
N LEU A 64 -3.28 -16.17 11.23
CA LEU A 64 -4.11 -16.99 12.09
C LEU A 64 -3.92 -16.53 13.53
N GLY A 65 -4.97 -15.97 14.10
CA GLY A 65 -4.98 -15.51 15.50
C GLY A 65 -5.78 -16.44 16.40
N ARG A 66 -5.19 -16.89 17.50
CA ARG A 66 -5.81 -17.78 18.50
C ARG A 66 -6.09 -17.05 19.80
N ASN A 67 -7.04 -17.57 20.57
CA ASN A 67 -7.43 -17.07 21.90
C ASN A 67 -7.94 -15.62 21.87
N TYR A 68 -8.65 -15.25 20.81
CA TYR A 68 -9.28 -13.95 20.70
C TYR A 68 -10.64 -13.95 21.38
N VAL A 69 -10.88 -12.99 22.25
CA VAL A 69 -12.09 -12.90 23.06
C VAL A 69 -13.26 -12.42 22.23
N VAL A 70 -14.37 -13.20 22.23
CA VAL A 70 -15.64 -12.80 21.63
C VAL A 70 -16.42 -11.95 22.64
N GLY A 71 -16.54 -10.65 22.36
CA GLY A 71 -17.05 -9.65 23.30
C GLY A 71 -18.48 -9.92 23.77
N GLY A 72 -19.37 -10.30 22.85
CA GLY A 72 -20.76 -10.63 23.19
C GLY A 72 -20.88 -11.82 24.15
N LEU A 73 -20.11 -12.88 23.93
CA LEU A 73 -20.08 -14.05 24.82
C LEU A 73 -19.47 -13.71 26.17
N ALA A 74 -18.35 -12.97 26.19
CA ALA A 74 -17.74 -12.51 27.43
C ALA A 74 -18.72 -11.67 28.27
N GLN A 75 -19.43 -10.75 27.65
CA GLN A 75 -20.45 -9.94 28.31
C GLN A 75 -21.58 -10.80 28.87
N GLN A 76 -22.08 -11.77 28.11
CA GLN A 76 -23.13 -12.69 28.53
C GLN A 76 -22.71 -13.53 29.75
N PHE A 77 -21.52 -14.13 29.72
CA PHE A 77 -21.02 -14.96 30.83
C PHE A 77 -20.72 -14.16 32.09
N ILE A 78 -20.23 -12.92 31.95
CA ILE A 78 -20.04 -11.99 33.08
C ILE A 78 -21.40 -11.59 33.68
N ALA A 79 -22.38 -11.21 32.86
CA ALA A 79 -23.71 -10.79 33.31
C ALA A 79 -24.50 -11.91 33.97
N SER A 80 -24.37 -13.15 33.51
CA SER A 80 -25.02 -14.34 34.11
C SER A 80 -24.29 -14.86 35.34
N GLY A 81 -23.11 -14.32 35.66
CA GLY A 81 -22.29 -14.81 36.79
C GLY A 81 -21.57 -16.12 36.51
N GLN A 82 -21.63 -16.67 35.31
CA GLN A 82 -20.91 -17.87 34.90
C GLN A 82 -19.40 -17.65 34.79
N TYR A 83 -18.98 -16.45 34.49
CA TYR A 83 -17.57 -16.03 34.51
C TYR A 83 -17.32 -15.13 35.71
N ASN A 84 -16.49 -15.60 36.65
CA ASN A 84 -16.09 -14.84 37.82
C ASN A 84 -14.91 -13.95 37.51
N ILE A 85 -15.14 -12.64 37.41
CA ILE A 85 -14.10 -11.61 37.12
C ILE A 85 -13.13 -11.38 38.28
N TYR A 86 -13.52 -11.78 39.52
CA TYR A 86 -12.68 -11.58 40.71
C TYR A 86 -11.70 -12.73 40.92
N ASP A 87 -11.99 -13.91 40.35
CA ASP A 87 -11.11 -15.06 40.37
C ASP A 87 -11.09 -15.75 39.00
N PRO A 88 -10.42 -15.07 38.01
CA PRO A 88 -10.51 -15.49 36.61
C PRO A 88 -9.92 -16.89 36.34
N TYR A 89 -8.94 -17.34 37.13
CA TYR A 89 -8.27 -18.60 36.90
C TYR A 89 -9.05 -19.81 37.38
N ASN A 90 -10.02 -19.64 38.30
CA ASN A 90 -10.87 -20.69 38.84
C ASN A 90 -12.21 -20.86 38.11
N ASN A 91 -12.38 -20.18 36.97
CA ASN A 91 -13.54 -20.41 36.11
C ASN A 91 -13.50 -21.80 35.44
N PRO A 92 -14.67 -22.45 35.23
CA PRO A 92 -14.73 -23.70 34.50
C PRO A 92 -14.12 -23.59 33.11
N ARG A 93 -13.32 -24.57 32.70
CA ARG A 93 -12.66 -24.58 31.41
C ARG A 93 -13.65 -24.44 30.24
N SER A 94 -14.83 -25.07 30.34
CA SER A 94 -15.90 -24.95 29.35
C SER A 94 -16.38 -23.52 29.14
N VAL A 95 -16.42 -22.70 30.21
CA VAL A 95 -16.78 -21.26 30.11
C VAL A 95 -15.65 -20.50 29.44
N LEU A 96 -14.39 -20.73 29.83
CA LEU A 96 -13.23 -20.08 29.23
C LEU A 96 -13.13 -20.39 27.74
N ASP A 97 -13.24 -21.66 27.36
CA ASP A 97 -13.12 -22.07 25.95
C ASP A 97 -14.28 -21.54 25.07
N SER A 98 -15.46 -21.34 25.68
CA SER A 98 -16.61 -20.78 24.96
C SER A 98 -16.47 -19.28 24.64
N MET A 99 -15.58 -18.54 25.31
CA MET A 99 -15.40 -17.10 25.12
C MET A 99 -14.32 -16.75 24.10
N ILE A 100 -13.58 -17.73 23.60
CA ILE A 100 -12.47 -17.52 22.68
C ILE A 100 -12.83 -18.00 21.28
N ALA A 101 -12.21 -17.35 20.31
CA ALA A 101 -12.27 -17.75 18.90
C ALA A 101 -10.88 -17.77 18.27
N THR A 102 -10.74 -18.59 17.25
CA THR A 102 -9.65 -18.50 16.29
C THR A 102 -10.15 -17.66 15.12
N ILE A 103 -9.41 -16.68 14.73
CA ILE A 103 -9.72 -15.76 13.63
C ILE A 103 -8.65 -15.84 12.55
N ASN A 104 -9.01 -15.56 11.31
CA ASN A 104 -8.09 -15.52 10.19
C ASN A 104 -8.20 -14.22 9.41
N ARG A 105 -7.11 -13.85 8.76
CA ARG A 105 -7.05 -12.80 7.75
C ARG A 105 -6.25 -13.32 6.58
N GLU A 106 -6.81 -13.20 5.39
CA GLU A 106 -6.14 -13.51 4.13
C GLU A 106 -6.00 -12.25 3.31
N SER A 107 -4.78 -11.96 2.85
CA SER A 107 -4.54 -10.88 1.92
C SER A 107 -3.78 -11.40 0.70
N GLN A 108 -4.21 -10.95 -0.48
CA GLN A 108 -3.59 -11.30 -1.74
C GLN A 108 -3.45 -10.06 -2.61
N PHE A 109 -2.30 -9.93 -3.24
CA PHE A 109 -2.02 -8.90 -4.23
C PHE A 109 -1.38 -9.55 -5.45
N ASN A 110 -1.96 -9.31 -6.62
CA ASN A 110 -1.44 -9.81 -7.89
C ASN A 110 -1.16 -8.66 -8.84
N ILE A 111 -0.11 -8.84 -9.63
CA ILE A 111 0.23 -8.00 -10.77
C ILE A 111 0.47 -8.90 -11.97
N ASP A 112 -0.26 -8.67 -13.04
CA ASP A 112 0.00 -9.21 -14.37
C ASP A 112 0.43 -8.07 -15.28
N GLU A 113 1.64 -8.14 -15.83
CA GLU A 113 2.25 -7.05 -16.59
C GLU A 113 2.76 -7.55 -17.95
N LEU A 114 2.51 -6.75 -18.98
CA LEU A 114 3.16 -6.85 -20.29
C LEU A 114 4.00 -5.59 -20.47
N TYR A 115 5.24 -5.74 -20.89
CA TYR A 115 6.14 -4.62 -21.11
C TYR A 115 6.92 -4.78 -22.42
N ALA A 116 7.25 -3.64 -23.02
CA ALA A 116 8.14 -3.54 -24.17
C ALA A 116 8.94 -2.27 -24.06
N GLN A 117 10.25 -2.37 -24.27
CA GLN A 117 11.15 -1.23 -24.33
C GLN A 117 12.17 -1.39 -25.44
N ALA A 118 12.64 -0.30 -25.97
CA ALA A 118 13.69 -0.26 -26.96
C ALA A 118 14.62 0.92 -26.74
N ASN A 119 15.89 0.72 -27.11
CA ASN A 119 16.91 1.73 -27.12
C ASN A 119 17.51 1.82 -28.53
N VAL A 120 17.86 3.02 -28.95
CA VAL A 120 18.47 3.27 -30.27
C VAL A 120 19.44 4.44 -30.18
N ASP A 121 20.55 4.31 -30.86
CA ASP A 121 21.46 5.42 -31.14
C ASP A 121 20.87 6.30 -32.26
N LEU A 122 20.84 7.63 -32.06
CA LEU A 122 20.23 8.53 -33.02
C LEU A 122 21.25 9.15 -33.99
N PHE A 123 22.15 9.97 -33.48
CA PHE A 123 23.15 10.65 -34.27
C PHE A 123 24.33 11.10 -33.39
N GLU A 124 25.48 11.33 -34.01
CA GLU A 124 26.67 11.85 -33.34
C GLU A 124 26.53 13.34 -33.03
N MET A 125 26.97 13.70 -31.84
CA MET A 125 27.14 15.09 -31.35
C MET A 125 28.59 15.30 -30.90
N THR A 126 28.94 16.54 -30.56
CA THR A 126 30.29 16.88 -30.11
C THR A 126 30.73 16.07 -28.85
N GLY A 127 29.81 15.78 -27.97
CA GLY A 127 30.10 15.05 -26.73
C GLY A 127 29.89 13.53 -26.81
N GLY A 128 29.47 12.99 -27.96
CA GLY A 128 29.19 11.56 -28.16
C GLY A 128 27.91 11.29 -28.94
N VAL A 129 27.43 10.06 -28.87
CA VAL A 129 26.21 9.64 -29.58
C VAL A 129 24.97 10.00 -28.78
N ALA A 130 24.01 10.68 -29.43
CA ALA A 130 22.70 10.90 -28.85
C ALA A 130 21.91 9.59 -28.86
N GLY A 131 21.23 9.28 -27.78
CA GLY A 131 20.46 8.05 -27.61
C GLY A 131 19.01 8.32 -27.25
N LEU A 132 18.13 7.41 -27.66
CA LEU A 132 16.71 7.40 -27.31
C LEU A 132 16.33 6.05 -26.71
N ALA A 133 15.73 6.07 -25.51
CA ALA A 133 15.04 4.95 -24.90
C ALA A 133 13.54 5.24 -24.90
N PHE A 134 12.72 4.25 -25.24
CA PHE A 134 11.28 4.36 -25.12
C PHE A 134 10.64 3.02 -24.83
N GLY A 135 9.45 3.06 -24.23
CA GLY A 135 8.75 1.83 -23.88
C GLY A 135 7.30 2.08 -23.55
N ALA A 136 6.60 0.96 -23.44
CA ALA A 136 5.22 0.91 -22.99
C ALA A 136 5.02 -0.29 -22.09
N GLU A 137 4.09 -0.15 -21.14
CA GLU A 137 3.68 -1.22 -20.24
C GLU A 137 2.17 -1.21 -20.06
N TYR A 138 1.62 -2.39 -19.87
CA TYR A 138 0.24 -2.60 -19.44
C TYR A 138 0.25 -3.52 -18.24
N ARG A 139 -0.46 -3.13 -17.19
CA ARG A 139 -0.47 -3.83 -15.92
C ARG A 139 -1.87 -3.93 -15.36
N ASP A 140 -2.29 -5.14 -15.01
CA ASP A 140 -3.47 -5.39 -14.20
C ASP A 140 -3.06 -5.66 -12.75
N GLU A 141 -3.63 -4.91 -11.82
CA GLU A 141 -3.41 -5.03 -10.39
C GLU A 141 -4.71 -5.50 -9.73
N SER A 142 -4.63 -6.53 -8.90
CA SER A 142 -5.74 -6.98 -8.07
C SER A 142 -5.32 -7.10 -6.61
N TYR A 143 -6.22 -6.73 -5.72
CA TYR A 143 -6.02 -6.76 -4.28
C TYR A 143 -7.24 -7.33 -3.58
N ALA A 144 -7.02 -8.21 -2.62
CA ALA A 144 -8.02 -8.71 -1.71
C ALA A 144 -7.43 -8.75 -0.29
N ASP A 145 -8.18 -8.29 0.69
CA ASP A 145 -7.83 -8.36 2.11
C ASP A 145 -9.10 -8.75 2.86
N ILE A 146 -9.17 -10.00 3.27
CA ILE A 146 -10.36 -10.64 3.82
C ILE A 146 -10.15 -10.91 5.30
N TYR A 147 -10.95 -10.26 6.11
CA TYR A 147 -10.98 -10.46 7.55
C TYR A 147 -12.05 -11.48 7.94
N ASP A 148 -11.79 -12.20 9.02
CA ASP A 148 -12.79 -13.05 9.68
C ASP A 148 -14.10 -12.27 9.96
N THR A 149 -15.23 -12.96 9.85
CA THR A 149 -16.55 -12.36 10.07
C THR A 149 -16.72 -11.80 11.48
N LEU A 150 -16.13 -12.42 12.49
CA LEU A 150 -16.17 -11.94 13.87
C LEU A 150 -15.39 -10.62 14.03
N GLN A 151 -14.27 -10.47 13.30
CA GLN A 151 -13.51 -9.21 13.29
C GLN A 151 -14.27 -8.11 12.55
N SER A 152 -14.80 -8.42 11.35
CA SER A 152 -15.51 -7.44 10.52
C SER A 152 -16.81 -6.97 11.17
N SER A 153 -17.47 -7.82 11.96
CA SER A 153 -18.69 -7.46 12.71
C SER A 153 -18.40 -6.78 14.06
N GLY A 154 -17.12 -6.58 14.42
CA GLY A 154 -16.74 -5.95 15.68
C GLY A 154 -16.97 -6.83 16.92
N GLN A 155 -17.13 -8.15 16.74
CA GLN A 155 -17.38 -9.08 17.85
C GLN A 155 -16.11 -9.41 18.65
N ILE A 156 -14.94 -9.14 18.11
CA ILE A 156 -13.66 -9.45 18.77
C ILE A 156 -13.19 -8.28 19.62
N VAL A 157 -12.90 -8.54 20.89
CA VAL A 157 -12.38 -7.53 21.80
C VAL A 157 -10.98 -7.09 21.39
N GLY A 158 -10.83 -5.80 21.06
CA GLY A 158 -9.53 -5.21 20.73
C GLY A 158 -8.92 -5.69 19.41
N SER A 159 -9.75 -6.19 18.50
CA SER A 159 -9.37 -6.44 17.12
C SER A 159 -10.59 -6.23 16.22
N SER A 160 -10.41 -5.44 15.18
CA SER A 160 -11.45 -5.20 14.16
C SER A 160 -10.77 -4.98 12.81
N GLY A 161 -11.49 -5.24 11.73
CA GLY A 161 -11.01 -5.02 10.38
C GLY A 161 -12.16 -5.06 9.39
N ASN A 162 -11.96 -4.41 8.25
CA ASN A 162 -12.92 -4.42 7.15
C ASN A 162 -12.30 -5.09 5.95
N SER A 163 -12.97 -6.10 5.43
CA SER A 163 -12.55 -6.75 4.18
C SER A 163 -12.66 -5.77 3.01
N ALA A 164 -11.67 -5.77 2.14
CA ALA A 164 -11.63 -4.95 0.94
C ALA A 164 -11.07 -5.78 -0.22
N PHE A 165 -11.62 -5.57 -1.41
CA PHE A 165 -11.12 -6.20 -2.63
C PHE A 165 -11.43 -5.32 -3.83
N GLY A 166 -10.64 -5.44 -4.86
CA GLY A 166 -10.81 -4.73 -6.13
C GLY A 166 -9.58 -4.85 -7.01
N GLY A 167 -9.62 -4.19 -8.14
CA GLY A 167 -8.53 -4.18 -9.10
C GLY A 167 -8.54 -2.91 -9.92
N ARG A 168 -7.44 -2.69 -10.63
CA ARG A 168 -7.30 -1.62 -11.61
C ARG A 168 -6.35 -2.05 -12.72
N SER A 169 -6.51 -1.44 -13.89
CA SER A 169 -5.53 -1.53 -14.95
C SER A 169 -4.74 -0.23 -15.08
N VAL A 170 -3.48 -0.38 -15.43
CA VAL A 170 -2.54 0.73 -15.65
C VAL A 170 -1.89 0.55 -17.02
N SER A 171 -1.92 1.59 -17.84
CA SER A 171 -1.17 1.65 -19.09
C SER A 171 -0.20 2.80 -19.00
N ALA A 172 1.04 2.58 -19.39
CA ALA A 172 2.03 3.63 -19.43
C ALA A 172 2.84 3.60 -20.71
N ALA A 173 3.30 4.76 -21.11
CA ALA A 173 4.28 4.92 -22.19
C ALA A 173 5.30 5.97 -21.77
N TYR A 174 6.56 5.76 -22.12
CA TYR A 174 7.63 6.67 -21.77
C TYR A 174 8.66 6.80 -22.88
N ALA A 175 9.35 7.93 -22.87
CA ALA A 175 10.51 8.16 -23.72
C ALA A 175 11.55 8.97 -22.94
N GLU A 176 12.82 8.67 -23.16
CA GLU A 176 13.97 9.35 -22.59
C GLU A 176 15.02 9.53 -23.67
N ALA A 177 15.46 10.78 -23.89
CA ALA A 177 16.48 11.12 -24.87
C ALA A 177 17.69 11.75 -24.17
N LEU A 178 18.86 11.19 -24.43
CA LEU A 178 20.14 11.70 -23.96
C LEU A 178 20.87 12.42 -25.09
N PHE A 179 21.26 13.65 -24.84
CA PHE A 179 22.00 14.51 -25.76
C PHE A 179 23.33 14.91 -25.15
N PRO A 180 24.44 14.27 -25.54
CA PRO A 180 25.79 14.71 -25.17
C PRO A 180 26.20 15.92 -26.03
N VAL A 181 25.73 17.10 -25.65
CA VAL A 181 25.83 18.33 -26.45
C VAL A 181 27.28 18.78 -26.65
N LEU A 182 28.09 18.64 -25.61
CA LEU A 182 29.54 18.86 -25.59
C LEU A 182 30.22 17.72 -24.83
N GLU A 183 31.53 17.60 -24.98
CA GLU A 183 32.33 16.59 -24.23
C GLU A 183 32.13 16.66 -22.70
N ASN A 184 31.78 17.85 -22.20
CA ASN A 184 31.58 18.11 -20.78
C ASN A 184 30.13 18.47 -20.41
N LEU A 185 29.18 18.42 -21.37
CA LEU A 185 27.78 18.81 -21.15
C LEU A 185 26.82 17.79 -21.74
N GLU A 186 26.03 17.18 -20.89
CA GLU A 186 24.95 16.25 -21.24
C GLU A 186 23.59 16.83 -20.82
N VAL A 187 22.61 16.71 -21.69
CA VAL A 187 21.21 17.05 -21.43
C VAL A 187 20.37 15.80 -21.60
N ASN A 188 19.53 15.49 -20.61
CA ASN A 188 18.61 14.38 -20.65
C ASN A 188 17.17 14.93 -20.58
N LEU A 189 16.32 14.51 -21.51
CA LEU A 189 14.90 14.85 -21.57
C LEU A 189 14.12 13.56 -21.44
N ALA A 190 13.15 13.52 -20.51
CA ALA A 190 12.29 12.38 -20.35
C ALA A 190 10.83 12.81 -20.18
N ALA A 191 9.92 11.96 -20.62
CA ALA A 191 8.50 12.12 -20.36
C ALA A 191 7.88 10.72 -20.17
N ARG A 192 6.97 10.61 -19.21
CA ARG A 192 6.16 9.43 -18.97
C ARG A 192 4.69 9.82 -18.93
N TYR A 193 3.87 9.08 -19.65
CA TYR A 193 2.42 9.16 -19.60
C TYR A 193 1.88 7.92 -18.91
N ASP A 194 1.08 8.10 -17.87
CA ASP A 194 0.42 7.04 -17.13
C ASP A 194 -1.10 7.21 -17.22
N ARG A 195 -1.81 6.10 -17.42
CA ARG A 195 -3.27 6.04 -17.42
C ARG A 195 -3.73 4.92 -16.49
N TYR A 196 -4.47 5.30 -15.47
CA TYR A 196 -5.09 4.42 -14.49
C TYR A 196 -6.59 4.32 -14.75
N SER A 197 -7.17 3.13 -14.62
CA SER A 197 -8.61 2.91 -14.82
C SER A 197 -9.47 3.60 -13.77
N ASP A 198 -8.90 3.88 -12.59
CA ASP A 198 -9.57 4.46 -11.42
C ASP A 198 -9.28 5.96 -11.20
N TYR A 199 -8.14 6.47 -11.69
CA TYR A 199 -7.72 7.87 -11.47
C TYR A 199 -7.70 8.76 -12.70
N GLY A 200 -7.79 8.19 -13.90
CA GLY A 200 -7.54 8.90 -15.14
C GLY A 200 -6.07 8.87 -15.55
N SER A 201 -5.54 9.95 -16.10
CA SER A 201 -4.20 9.97 -16.68
C SER A 201 -3.44 11.24 -16.33
N ASP A 202 -2.11 11.12 -16.33
CA ASP A 202 -1.20 12.26 -16.17
C ASP A 202 0.09 12.04 -16.96
N THR A 203 0.83 13.13 -17.17
CA THR A 203 2.13 13.15 -17.85
C THR A 203 3.18 13.75 -16.93
N SER A 204 4.29 13.06 -16.77
CA SER A 204 5.42 13.44 -15.91
C SER A 204 6.65 13.77 -16.75
N PRO A 205 6.86 15.04 -17.16
CA PRO A 205 8.06 15.46 -17.87
C PRO A 205 9.24 15.66 -16.91
N LYS A 206 10.44 15.42 -17.41
CA LYS A 206 11.69 15.66 -16.69
C LYS A 206 12.77 16.18 -17.62
N ILE A 207 13.54 17.15 -17.15
CA ILE A 207 14.79 17.58 -17.76
C ILE A 207 15.93 17.47 -16.74
N SER A 208 17.07 16.97 -17.16
CA SER A 208 18.28 16.97 -16.34
C SER A 208 19.50 17.37 -17.14
N LEU A 209 20.45 17.94 -16.43
CA LEU A 209 21.69 18.47 -16.99
C LEU A 209 22.85 17.95 -16.15
N ARG A 210 23.90 17.50 -16.83
CA ARG A 210 25.19 17.14 -16.23
C ARG A 210 26.28 17.96 -16.90
N TYR A 211 27.02 18.73 -16.10
CA TYR A 211 28.11 19.58 -16.58
C TYR A 211 29.39 19.30 -15.81
N THR A 212 30.46 18.99 -16.53
CA THR A 212 31.78 18.67 -15.97
C THR A 212 32.79 19.75 -16.41
N PRO A 213 32.83 20.92 -15.75
CA PRO A 213 33.69 22.04 -16.16
C PRO A 213 35.20 21.72 -16.09
N ILE A 214 35.59 20.86 -15.17
CA ILE A 214 36.93 20.35 -14.98
C ILE A 214 36.88 18.89 -14.54
N GLU A 215 37.94 18.10 -14.73
CA GLU A 215 37.95 16.65 -14.49
C GLU A 215 37.44 16.21 -13.10
N ASN A 216 37.66 17.04 -12.09
CA ASN A 216 37.34 16.69 -10.69
C ASN A 216 36.03 17.36 -10.20
N LEU A 217 35.25 18.02 -11.04
CA LEU A 217 34.01 18.72 -10.67
C LEU A 217 32.86 18.33 -11.60
N VAL A 218 31.80 17.75 -11.04
CA VAL A 218 30.55 17.44 -11.74
C VAL A 218 29.42 18.22 -11.11
N LEU A 219 28.78 19.07 -11.91
CA LEU A 219 27.55 19.78 -11.54
C LEU A 219 26.35 19.07 -12.16
N ARG A 220 25.29 18.87 -11.38
CA ARG A 220 24.04 18.26 -11.85
C ARG A 220 22.87 19.13 -11.43
N ALA A 221 21.93 19.29 -12.34
CA ALA A 221 20.64 19.94 -12.09
C ALA A 221 19.53 19.11 -12.72
N SER A 222 18.37 19.03 -12.07
CA SER A 222 17.20 18.37 -12.65
C SER A 222 15.93 19.09 -12.23
N TYR A 223 14.97 19.12 -13.16
CA TYR A 223 13.61 19.56 -12.93
C TYR A 223 12.66 18.51 -13.48
N GLY A 224 11.59 18.19 -12.74
CA GLY A 224 10.59 17.26 -13.20
C GLY A 224 9.28 17.40 -12.44
N GLU A 225 8.20 17.02 -13.11
CA GLU A 225 6.88 16.85 -12.50
C GLU A 225 6.65 15.39 -12.25
N TYR A 226 6.04 15.06 -11.12
CA TYR A 226 5.77 13.69 -10.72
C TYR A 226 4.29 13.52 -10.43
N PHE A 227 3.74 12.45 -10.96
CA PHE A 227 2.42 11.98 -10.59
C PHE A 227 2.53 10.92 -9.49
N TRP A 228 1.74 11.08 -8.44
CA TRP A 228 1.67 10.10 -7.37
C TRP A 228 0.24 9.60 -7.20
N THR A 229 0.07 8.28 -7.19
CA THR A 229 -1.21 7.63 -6.96
C THR A 229 -1.23 6.94 -5.62
N MET A 230 -2.41 6.86 -5.00
CA MET A 230 -2.59 6.04 -3.81
C MET A 230 -2.44 4.54 -4.16
N PRO A 231 -1.82 3.74 -3.29
CA PRO A 231 -1.86 2.29 -3.41
C PRO A 231 -3.31 1.78 -3.45
N LEU A 232 -3.57 0.75 -4.26
CA LEU A 232 -4.90 0.16 -4.43
C LEU A 232 -5.52 -0.26 -3.09
N SER A 233 -4.71 -0.79 -2.17
CA SER A 233 -5.14 -1.15 -0.81
C SER A 233 -5.72 0.02 -0.01
N GLN A 234 -5.16 1.22 -0.13
CA GLN A 234 -5.65 2.41 0.58
C GLN A 234 -6.96 2.93 0.01
N ILE A 235 -7.10 2.90 -1.32
CA ILE A 235 -8.32 3.33 -2.00
C ILE A 235 -9.49 2.44 -1.61
N LEU A 236 -9.29 1.13 -1.67
CA LEU A 236 -10.34 0.15 -1.40
C LEU A 236 -10.76 0.14 0.08
N GLN A 237 -9.82 0.37 1.00
CA GLN A 237 -10.13 0.52 2.42
C GLN A 237 -10.86 1.83 2.72
N ALA A 238 -10.45 2.94 2.11
CA ALA A 238 -11.09 4.24 2.28
C ALA A 238 -12.54 4.27 1.75
N SER A 239 -12.81 3.58 0.64
CA SER A 239 -14.15 3.54 0.03
C SER A 239 -15.19 2.77 0.84
N ARG A 240 -14.77 1.96 1.81
CA ARG A 240 -15.65 1.13 2.66
C ARG A 240 -15.87 1.67 4.07
N SER A 241 -15.17 2.72 4.47
CA SER A 241 -15.45 3.39 5.74
C SER A 241 -16.80 4.13 5.63
N ASN A 242 -17.81 3.65 6.34
CA ASN A 242 -19.10 4.35 6.46
C ASN A 242 -19.23 4.85 7.91
N PRO A 243 -19.35 6.16 8.17
CA PRO A 243 -19.48 7.25 7.21
C PRO A 243 -18.16 7.51 6.44
N PRO A 244 -18.26 8.13 5.25
CA PRO A 244 -17.07 8.42 4.46
C PRO A 244 -16.05 9.12 5.35
N LEU A 245 -14.86 8.54 5.46
CA LEU A 245 -13.76 9.14 6.19
C LEU A 245 -13.46 10.45 5.44
N ASN A 246 -13.83 11.58 6.03
CA ASN A 246 -13.33 12.87 5.59
C ASN A 246 -11.83 12.90 5.97
N LEU A 247 -11.00 12.26 5.16
CA LEU A 247 -9.56 12.35 5.27
C LEU A 247 -9.17 13.79 4.91
N ARG A 248 -9.16 14.66 5.90
CA ARG A 248 -8.57 15.97 5.79
C ARG A 248 -7.05 15.78 5.82
N PHE A 249 -6.45 15.68 4.66
CA PHE A 249 -5.01 15.86 4.56
C PHE A 249 -4.73 17.36 4.67
N THR A 250 -4.21 17.80 5.78
CA THR A 250 -3.61 19.13 5.88
C THR A 250 -2.24 19.05 5.22
N ASN A 251 -2.18 19.40 3.96
CA ASN A 251 -0.92 19.77 3.33
C ASN A 251 -0.43 21.04 4.05
N PRO A 252 0.82 21.11 4.51
CA PRO A 252 1.38 22.34 5.09
C PRO A 252 1.31 23.55 4.16
N LEU A 253 0.94 23.39 2.88
CA LEU A 253 0.78 24.43 1.86
C LEU A 253 -0.67 24.68 1.44
N GLY A 254 -1.69 24.08 2.05
CA GLY A 254 -3.10 24.38 1.75
C GLY A 254 -4.07 23.22 2.04
N THR A 255 -5.35 23.54 2.17
CA THR A 255 -6.45 22.60 2.35
C THR A 255 -6.93 22.10 0.99
N LEU A 256 -6.89 20.78 0.75
CA LEU A 256 -7.52 20.16 -0.41
C LEU A 256 -8.93 19.71 -0.01
N ASP A 257 -9.96 20.37 -0.53
CA ASP A 257 -11.34 19.89 -0.45
C ASP A 257 -11.51 18.73 -1.44
N GLY A 258 -11.61 17.50 -0.90
CA GLY A 258 -11.70 16.30 -1.73
C GLY A 258 -13.13 15.81 -1.91
N THR A 259 -13.71 16.11 -3.03
CA THR A 259 -14.69 15.26 -3.68
C THR A 259 -14.17 14.98 -5.07
N SER A 260 -13.66 13.75 -5.27
CA SER A 260 -13.18 13.17 -6.53
C SER A 260 -11.70 13.35 -6.87
N SER A 261 -11.06 12.18 -7.15
CA SER A 261 -9.75 11.94 -7.78
C SER A 261 -8.60 12.85 -7.33
N PHE A 262 -7.76 12.32 -6.44
CA PHE A 262 -6.59 13.03 -5.94
C PHE A 262 -5.38 12.82 -6.86
N ALA A 263 -5.13 13.77 -7.74
CA ALA A 263 -3.80 13.98 -8.29
C ALA A 263 -3.09 15.01 -7.40
N VAL A 264 -2.06 14.62 -6.68
CA VAL A 264 -1.21 15.57 -5.97
C VAL A 264 -0.13 16.02 -6.94
N ARG A 265 -0.26 17.21 -7.49
CA ARG A 265 0.88 17.89 -8.12
C ARG A 265 1.82 18.33 -7.01
N THR A 266 2.95 17.66 -6.87
CA THR A 266 4.02 18.16 -6.01
C THR A 266 4.78 19.25 -6.74
N LEU A 267 5.06 20.34 -6.03
CA LEU A 267 5.91 21.42 -6.53
C LEU A 267 7.30 20.88 -6.92
N PRO A 268 7.95 21.45 -7.93
CA PRO A 268 9.25 21.01 -8.40
C PRO A 268 10.27 21.01 -7.26
N GLN A 269 10.93 19.88 -7.07
CA GLN A 269 12.10 19.82 -6.19
C GLN A 269 13.34 20.17 -7.01
N THR A 270 13.88 21.36 -6.77
CA THR A 270 15.21 21.70 -7.26
C THR A 270 16.22 21.11 -6.27
N THR A 271 16.83 20.00 -6.63
CA THR A 271 17.94 19.45 -5.84
C THR A 271 19.22 19.97 -6.43
N LEU A 272 19.81 20.98 -5.79
CA LEU A 272 21.23 21.33 -5.96
C LEU A 272 22.03 20.38 -5.07
N LEU A 273 22.79 19.50 -5.68
CA LEU A 273 23.84 18.70 -5.02
C LEU A 273 25.18 19.36 -5.24
#